data_667cfcdd480d24f3b83bdc47bd0f3167
#
_entry.id   667cfcdd480d24f3b83bdc47bd0f3167
#
_cell.length_a   1.000
_cell.length_b   1.000
_cell.length_c   1.000
_cell.angle_alpha   90.00
_cell.angle_beta   90.00
_cell.angle_gamma   90.00
#
_symmetry.space_group_name_H-M   'P 1'
#
loop_
_entity.id
_entity.type
_entity.pdbx_description
1 polymer ?
#
loop_
_entity_poly.entity_id
_entity_poly.type
_entity_poly.pdbx_seq_one_letter_code
_entity_poly.pdbx_strand_id
1 'polypeptide(L)'
;VSVFVDTSALLAVLSADDTEHAKAAATFGRLLERSAALVTTNYCVLETVALVQHRFGLPAVRSFHHDLLPVIDIAWIEAEDHAAGMMAMLTANRRELSLVDCTSFALMRRLGIRRAFHFDRHFREQGFQPPLAS
;
A
#
# COMPACT_ATOMS: atom_id res chain seq x y z
N VAL A 1 14.30 6.80 6.13
CA VAL A 1 13.34 7.14 5.07
C VAL A 1 12.11 6.26 5.21
N SER A 2 10.94 6.87 5.18
CA SER A 2 9.67 6.16 5.23
C SER A 2 9.15 5.90 3.82
N VAL A 3 8.58 4.71 3.63
CA VAL A 3 8.00 4.29 2.36
C VAL A 3 6.61 3.74 2.63
N PHE A 4 5.62 4.30 1.96
CA PHE A 4 4.26 3.79 2.04
C PHE A 4 4.12 2.54 1.17
N VAL A 5 3.43 1.51 1.68
CA VAL A 5 3.22 0.26 0.95
C VAL A 5 1.74 0.13 0.61
N ASP A 6 1.43 0.17 -0.69
CA ASP A 6 0.07 0.07 -1.18
C ASP A 6 -0.39 -1.40 -1.32
N THR A 7 -1.70 -1.59 -1.36
CA THR A 7 -2.30 -2.90 -1.61
C THR A 7 -1.73 -3.59 -2.85
N SER A 8 -1.52 -2.85 -3.94
CA SER A 8 -0.96 -3.41 -5.18
C SER A 8 0.42 -4.03 -4.97
N ALA A 9 1.26 -3.40 -4.15
CA ALA A 9 2.57 -3.94 -3.80
C ALA A 9 2.47 -5.15 -2.87
N LEU A 10 1.59 -5.09 -1.87
CA LEU A 10 1.38 -6.21 -0.96
C LEU A 10 0.92 -7.47 -1.72
N LEU A 11 -0.02 -7.31 -2.64
CA LEU A 11 -0.49 -8.41 -3.47
C LEU A 11 0.61 -8.97 -4.36
N ALA A 12 1.41 -8.10 -4.97
CA ALA A 12 2.50 -8.52 -5.85
C ALA A 12 3.60 -9.28 -5.08
N VAL A 13 3.90 -8.87 -3.84
CA VAL A 13 4.85 -9.60 -2.99
C VAL A 13 4.31 -10.98 -2.60
N LEU A 14 3.02 -11.07 -2.32
CA LEU A 14 2.39 -12.31 -1.85
C LEU A 14 2.15 -13.34 -2.95
N SER A 15 1.79 -12.89 -4.15
CA SER A 15 1.35 -13.78 -5.22
C SER A 15 2.45 -14.03 -6.25
N ALA A 16 2.98 -15.25 -6.28
CA ALA A 16 3.97 -15.65 -7.27
C ALA A 16 3.43 -15.59 -8.71
N ASP A 17 2.11 -15.63 -8.88
CA ASP A 17 1.46 -15.56 -10.19
C ASP A 17 1.25 -14.12 -10.69
N ASP A 18 1.47 -13.12 -9.83
CA ASP A 18 1.37 -11.73 -10.22
C ASP A 18 2.50 -11.37 -11.19
N THR A 19 2.16 -10.67 -12.27
CA THR A 19 3.15 -10.27 -13.30
C THR A 19 4.26 -9.39 -12.72
N GLU A 20 3.99 -8.69 -11.63
CA GLU A 20 4.93 -7.80 -10.96
C GLU A 20 5.67 -8.48 -9.81
N HIS A 21 5.44 -9.79 -9.57
CA HIS A 21 5.99 -10.47 -8.40
C HIS A 21 7.50 -10.38 -8.29
N ALA A 22 8.24 -10.67 -9.36
CA ALA A 22 9.71 -10.67 -9.32
C ALA A 22 10.24 -9.27 -8.94
N LYS A 23 9.68 -8.23 -9.54
CA LYS A 23 10.05 -6.85 -9.25
C LYS A 23 9.68 -6.46 -7.83
N ALA A 24 8.49 -6.86 -7.38
CA ALA A 24 8.00 -6.57 -6.03
C ALA A 24 8.88 -7.23 -4.97
N ALA A 25 9.21 -8.50 -5.15
CA ALA A 25 10.07 -9.25 -4.22
C ALA A 25 11.46 -8.62 -4.13
N ALA A 26 12.04 -8.25 -5.27
CA ALA A 26 13.35 -7.60 -5.31
C ALA A 26 13.32 -6.22 -4.62
N THR A 27 12.31 -5.42 -4.89
CA THR A 27 12.16 -4.10 -4.27
C THR A 27 11.96 -4.23 -2.76
N PHE A 28 11.10 -5.15 -2.34
CA PHE A 28 10.85 -5.38 -0.91
C PHE A 28 12.12 -5.79 -0.19
N GLY A 29 12.89 -6.73 -0.76
CA GLY A 29 14.18 -7.15 -0.20
C GLY A 29 15.15 -6.00 -0.04
N ARG A 30 15.25 -5.12 -1.04
CA ARG A 30 16.12 -3.95 -0.98
C ARG A 30 15.67 -2.94 0.07
N LEU A 31 14.37 -2.74 0.22
CA LEU A 31 13.84 -1.86 1.28
C LEU A 31 14.19 -2.38 2.65
N LEU A 32 14.07 -3.70 2.87
CA LEU A 32 14.45 -4.33 4.13
C LEU A 32 15.96 -4.20 4.41
N GLU A 33 16.79 -4.42 3.40
CA GLU A 33 18.26 -4.27 3.52
C GLU A 33 18.65 -2.85 3.91
N ARG A 34 17.92 -1.85 3.43
CA ARG A 34 18.17 -0.44 3.74
C ARG A 34 17.52 0.02 5.03
N SER A 35 16.87 -0.88 5.74
CA SER A 35 16.12 -0.56 6.98
C SER A 35 15.13 0.58 6.79
N ALA A 36 14.46 0.62 5.64
CA ALA A 36 13.43 1.60 5.37
C ALA A 36 12.26 1.38 6.35
N ALA A 37 11.69 2.48 6.84
CA ALA A 37 10.47 2.41 7.63
C ALA A 37 9.29 2.20 6.70
N LEU A 38 8.70 1.01 6.73
CA LEU A 38 7.57 0.66 5.88
C LEU A 38 6.27 0.95 6.60
N VAL A 39 5.36 1.65 5.94
CA VAL A 39 4.09 2.10 6.52
C VAL A 39 2.96 1.74 5.55
N THR A 40 1.87 1.23 6.08
CA THR A 40 0.62 1.06 5.33
C THR A 40 -0.55 1.53 6.18
N THR A 41 -1.77 1.38 5.71
CA THR A 41 -2.95 1.73 6.48
C THR A 41 -3.80 0.50 6.79
N ASN A 42 -4.67 0.63 7.79
CA ASN A 42 -5.69 -0.40 8.07
C ASN A 42 -6.63 -0.61 6.88
N TYR A 43 -6.86 0.41 6.04
CA TYR A 43 -7.66 0.25 4.83
C TYR A 43 -6.97 -0.63 3.79
N CYS A 44 -5.67 -0.41 3.57
CA CYS A 44 -4.87 -1.28 2.70
C CYS A 44 -4.80 -2.71 3.22
N VAL A 45 -4.65 -2.87 4.54
CA VAL A 45 -4.65 -4.20 5.17
C VAL A 45 -5.99 -4.89 4.95
N LEU A 46 -7.10 -4.19 5.20
CA LEU A 46 -8.44 -4.74 4.99
C LEU A 46 -8.66 -5.18 3.54
N GLU A 47 -8.31 -4.32 2.59
CA GLU A 47 -8.44 -4.64 1.17
C GLU A 47 -7.58 -5.83 0.79
N THR A 48 -6.32 -5.87 1.26
CA THR A 48 -5.40 -6.97 0.99
C THR A 48 -5.93 -8.29 1.55
N VAL A 49 -6.39 -8.29 2.81
CA VAL A 49 -6.96 -9.49 3.43
C VAL A 49 -8.17 -9.99 2.66
N ALA A 50 -9.08 -9.08 2.27
CA ALA A 50 -10.28 -9.45 1.52
C ALA A 50 -9.93 -10.10 0.17
N LEU A 51 -8.98 -9.52 -0.55
CA LEU A 51 -8.55 -10.04 -1.86
C LEU A 51 -7.81 -11.38 -1.73
N VAL A 52 -6.89 -11.47 -0.77
CA VAL A 52 -6.09 -12.69 -0.54
C VAL A 52 -7.01 -13.84 -0.08
N GLN A 53 -7.93 -13.54 0.82
CA GLN A 53 -8.90 -14.55 1.30
C GLN A 53 -9.74 -15.10 0.15
N HIS A 54 -10.23 -14.21 -0.70
CA HIS A 54 -11.07 -14.60 -1.83
C HIS A 54 -10.31 -15.44 -2.87
N ARG A 55 -9.07 -15.03 -3.18
CA ARG A 55 -8.28 -15.66 -4.25
C ARG A 55 -7.55 -16.91 -3.81
N PHE A 56 -7.02 -16.93 -2.59
CA PHE A 56 -6.07 -17.94 -2.13
C PHE A 56 -6.46 -18.63 -0.82
N GLY A 57 -7.46 -18.15 -0.11
CA GLY A 57 -7.95 -18.74 1.12
C GLY A 57 -7.16 -18.34 2.37
N LEU A 58 -7.53 -18.94 3.49
CA LEU A 58 -7.00 -18.58 4.81
C LEU A 58 -5.51 -18.87 5.01
N PRO A 59 -4.92 -19.95 4.46
CA PRO A 59 -3.48 -20.14 4.60
C PRO A 59 -2.65 -18.96 4.11
N ALA A 60 -3.05 -18.34 2.99
CA ALA A 60 -2.37 -17.16 2.46
C ALA A 60 -2.60 -15.94 3.36
N VAL A 61 -3.79 -15.80 3.95
CA VAL A 61 -4.07 -14.73 4.92
C VAL A 61 -3.17 -14.89 6.14
N ARG A 62 -2.98 -16.12 6.63
CA ARG A 62 -2.07 -16.38 7.76
C ARG A 62 -0.63 -15.99 7.43
N SER A 63 -0.15 -16.34 6.25
CA SER A 63 1.19 -15.94 5.80
C SER A 63 1.33 -14.42 5.74
N PHE A 64 0.35 -13.74 5.19
CA PHE A 64 0.35 -12.28 5.15
C PHE A 64 0.42 -11.69 6.56
N HIS A 65 -0.44 -12.16 7.46
CA HIS A 65 -0.53 -11.63 8.83
C HIS A 65 0.72 -11.92 9.65
N HIS A 66 1.25 -13.16 9.57
CA HIS A 66 2.36 -13.60 10.42
C HIS A 66 3.74 -13.28 9.85
N ASP A 67 3.88 -13.28 8.52
CA ASP A 67 5.20 -13.19 7.89
C ASP A 67 5.47 -11.81 7.28
N LEU A 68 4.47 -11.15 6.75
CA LEU A 68 4.65 -9.88 6.04
C LEU A 68 4.32 -8.66 6.91
N LEU A 69 3.15 -8.65 7.55
CA LEU A 69 2.71 -7.50 8.34
C LEU A 69 3.65 -7.12 9.49
N PRO A 70 4.34 -8.06 10.18
CA PRO A 70 5.21 -7.68 11.30
C PRO A 70 6.35 -6.73 10.93
N VAL A 71 6.74 -6.64 9.66
CA VAL A 71 7.80 -5.73 9.23
C VAL A 71 7.26 -4.40 8.67
N ILE A 72 5.95 -4.19 8.75
CA ILE A 72 5.28 -2.99 8.24
C ILE A 72 4.47 -2.36 9.36
N ASP A 73 4.67 -1.06 9.58
CA ASP A 73 3.87 -0.32 10.56
C ASP A 73 2.51 0.02 9.96
N ILE A 74 1.45 -0.18 10.74
CA ILE A 74 0.10 0.19 10.33
C ILE A 74 -0.22 1.56 10.91
N ALA A 75 -0.40 2.55 10.02
CA ALA A 75 -0.94 3.85 10.38
C ALA A 75 -2.46 3.76 10.23
N TRP A 76 -3.16 3.90 11.33
CA TRP A 76 -4.62 3.77 11.34
C TRP A 76 -5.28 5.01 10.75
N ILE A 77 -6.20 4.78 9.81
CA ILE A 77 -7.01 5.85 9.24
C ILE A 77 -8.01 6.29 10.30
N GLU A 78 -7.84 7.51 10.75
CA GLU A 78 -8.75 8.15 11.70
C GLU A 78 -9.90 8.83 10.96
N ALA A 79 -10.90 9.31 11.70
CA ALA A 79 -12.08 9.93 11.12
C ALA A 79 -11.72 11.09 10.17
N GLU A 80 -10.71 11.87 10.52
CA GLU A 80 -10.26 13.01 9.69
C GLU A 80 -9.68 12.57 8.36
N ASP A 81 -8.84 11.52 8.36
CA ASP A 81 -8.26 10.98 7.13
C ASP A 81 -9.33 10.36 6.24
N HIS A 82 -10.30 9.68 6.87
CA HIS A 82 -11.43 9.10 6.15
C HIS A 82 -12.24 10.20 5.46
N ALA A 83 -12.58 11.26 6.19
CA ALA A 83 -13.35 12.37 5.64
C ALA A 83 -12.59 13.06 4.51
N ALA A 84 -11.29 13.30 4.68
CA ALA A 84 -10.45 13.91 3.64
C ALA A 84 -10.39 13.04 2.39
N GLY A 85 -10.26 11.72 2.56
CA GLY A 85 -10.27 10.76 1.46
C GLY A 85 -11.59 10.76 0.71
N MET A 86 -12.71 10.80 1.43
CA MET A 86 -14.03 10.87 0.81
C MET A 86 -14.20 12.14 -0.03
N MET A 87 -13.80 13.29 0.52
CA MET A 87 -13.86 14.56 -0.21
C MET A 87 -13.02 14.53 -1.47
N ALA A 88 -11.80 14.01 -1.36
CA ALA A 88 -10.89 13.91 -2.51
C ALA A 88 -11.46 12.98 -3.59
N MET A 89 -12.01 11.84 -3.19
CA MET A 89 -12.59 10.87 -4.12
C MET A 89 -13.77 11.47 -4.88
N LEU A 90 -14.68 12.12 -4.16
CA LEU A 90 -15.88 12.71 -4.78
C LEU A 90 -15.53 13.91 -5.66
N THR A 91 -14.56 14.72 -5.24
CA THR A 91 -14.09 15.87 -6.02
C THR A 91 -13.41 15.44 -7.31
N ALA A 92 -12.56 14.42 -7.25
CA ALA A 92 -11.88 13.88 -8.44
C ALA A 92 -12.88 13.30 -9.44
N ASN A 93 -13.96 12.71 -8.94
CA ASN A 93 -15.03 12.13 -9.76
C ASN A 93 -14.48 11.16 -10.81
N ARG A 94 -13.49 10.36 -10.43
CA ARG A 94 -12.85 9.36 -11.28
C ARG A 94 -13.16 7.97 -10.71
N ARG A 95 -13.84 7.15 -11.49
CA ARG A 95 -14.29 5.84 -11.06
C ARG A 95 -13.15 4.92 -10.58
N GLU A 96 -11.98 5.04 -11.19
CA GLU A 96 -10.82 4.19 -10.89
C GLU A 96 -10.06 4.62 -9.63
N LEU A 97 -10.33 5.79 -9.07
CA LEU A 97 -9.74 6.22 -7.80
C LEU A 97 -10.62 5.75 -6.64
N SER A 98 -10.12 4.83 -5.86
CA SER A 98 -10.87 4.27 -4.73
C SER A 98 -10.72 5.12 -3.47
N LEU A 99 -11.57 4.85 -2.48
CA LEU A 99 -11.42 5.45 -1.16
C LEU A 99 -10.11 5.01 -0.50
N VAL A 100 -9.68 3.77 -0.74
CA VAL A 100 -8.38 3.29 -0.24
C VAL A 100 -7.25 4.13 -0.80
N ASP A 101 -7.26 4.42 -2.10
CA ASP A 101 -6.26 5.28 -2.73
C ASP A 101 -6.28 6.69 -2.11
N CYS A 102 -7.45 7.30 -2.03
CA CYS A 102 -7.57 8.68 -1.57
C CYS A 102 -7.21 8.84 -0.10
N THR A 103 -7.56 7.88 0.75
CA THR A 103 -7.14 7.90 2.15
C THR A 103 -5.64 7.65 2.30
N SER A 104 -5.05 6.82 1.45
CA SER A 104 -3.60 6.62 1.41
C SER A 104 -2.87 7.92 1.08
N PHE A 105 -3.32 8.64 0.05
CA PHE A 105 -2.72 9.93 -0.33
C PHE A 105 -2.85 10.96 0.79
N ALA A 106 -4.01 11.07 1.42
CA ALA A 106 -4.24 12.00 2.52
C ALA A 106 -3.32 11.70 3.70
N LEU A 107 -3.19 10.44 4.08
CA LEU A 107 -2.33 10.01 5.17
C LEU A 107 -0.86 10.28 4.86
N MET A 108 -0.41 9.95 3.66
CA MET A 108 0.98 10.19 3.24
C MET A 108 1.33 11.66 3.35
N ARG A 109 0.45 12.54 2.87
CA ARG A 109 0.67 13.99 2.94
C ARG A 109 0.71 14.49 4.37
N ARG A 110 -0.19 13.99 5.22
CA ARG A 110 -0.22 14.37 6.62
C ARG A 110 1.05 13.96 7.36
N LEU A 111 1.57 12.78 7.07
CA LEU A 111 2.78 12.25 7.72
C LEU A 111 4.08 12.67 7.02
N GLY A 112 4.00 13.37 5.90
CA GLY A 112 5.18 13.79 5.15
C GLY A 112 5.89 12.65 4.44
N ILE A 113 5.19 11.56 4.13
CA ILE A 113 5.74 10.42 3.40
C ILE A 113 5.66 10.72 1.91
N ARG A 114 6.80 10.69 1.22
CA ARG A 114 6.90 11.06 -0.19
C ARG A 114 7.08 9.88 -1.12
N ARG A 115 7.51 8.73 -0.62
CA ARG A 115 7.80 7.55 -1.40
C ARG A 115 6.74 6.49 -1.19
N ALA A 116 6.33 5.84 -2.29
CA ALA A 116 5.34 4.77 -2.25
C ALA A 116 5.82 3.54 -3.02
N PHE A 117 5.63 2.38 -2.41
CA PHE A 117 5.83 1.09 -3.03
C PHE A 117 4.47 0.63 -3.57
N HIS A 118 4.32 0.68 -4.89
CA HIS A 118 3.05 0.45 -5.56
C HIS A 118 3.25 -0.01 -7.00
N PHE A 119 2.20 -0.56 -7.59
CA PHE A 119 2.12 -0.88 -9.00
C PHE A 119 0.90 -0.21 -9.67
N ASP A 120 0.38 0.82 -9.02
CA ASP A 120 -0.77 1.59 -9.45
C ASP A 120 -0.28 2.99 -9.86
N ARG A 121 -0.55 3.40 -11.09
CA ARG A 121 -0.11 4.70 -11.63
C ARG A 121 -0.62 5.91 -10.84
N HIS A 122 -1.69 5.74 -10.04
CA HIS A 122 -2.30 6.85 -9.33
C HIS A 122 -1.35 7.52 -8.33
N PHE A 123 -0.45 6.77 -7.70
CA PHE A 123 0.54 7.36 -6.79
C PHE A 123 1.47 8.32 -7.53
N ARG A 124 1.95 7.93 -8.70
CA ARG A 124 2.81 8.79 -9.51
C ARG A 124 2.06 10.02 -10.00
N GLU A 125 0.81 9.87 -10.42
CA GLU A 125 -0.03 10.98 -10.85
C GLU A 125 -0.23 12.01 -9.73
N GLN A 126 -0.23 11.57 -8.46
CA GLN A 126 -0.35 12.43 -7.29
C GLN A 126 0.97 13.05 -6.85
N GLY A 127 2.06 12.79 -7.55
CA GLY A 127 3.36 13.36 -7.27
C GLY A 127 4.22 12.59 -6.29
N PHE A 128 3.83 11.39 -5.91
CA PHE A 128 4.65 10.55 -5.03
C PHE A 128 5.80 9.92 -5.79
N GLN A 129 6.92 9.74 -5.10
CA GLN A 129 8.15 9.22 -5.67
C GLN A 129 8.20 7.69 -5.60
N PRO A 130 9.02 7.05 -6.45
CA PRO A 130 9.18 5.59 -6.36
C PRO A 130 9.79 5.17 -5.01
N PRO A 131 9.65 3.88 -4.63
CA PRO A 131 10.07 3.42 -3.32
C PRO A 131 11.56 3.51 -3.09
N LEU A 132 12.35 3.42 -4.15
CA LEU A 132 13.81 3.49 -4.10
C LEU A 132 14.29 4.64 -4.96
N ALA A 133 15.28 5.37 -4.45
CA ALA A 133 15.97 6.38 -5.26
C ALA A 133 16.79 5.66 -6.33
N SER A 134 16.79 6.21 -7.54
CA SER A 134 17.62 5.66 -8.63
C SER A 134 19.09 5.99 -8.44
#